data_7f3dd77cd1710259e28656a941710a00
#
_entry.id   7f3dd77cd1710259e28656a941710a00
#
_cell.length_a   1.000
_cell.length_b   1.000
_cell.length_c   1.000
_cell.angle_alpha   90.00
_cell.angle_beta   90.00
_cell.angle_gamma   90.00
#
_symmetry.space_group_name_H-M   'P 1'
#
loop_
_entity.id
_entity.type
_entity.pdbx_description
1 polymer ?
#
loop_
_entity_poly.entity_id
_entity_poly.type
_entity_poly.pdbx_seq_one_letter_code
_entity_poly.pdbx_strand_id
1 'polypeptide(L)'
;LGFIIIAGSYLLIAHLNLSQGYHRLIIADILLGIGYGLVAATANILVASDFHGRALTDSQSVANILRQVGFIIAIALFTSVLSTNINTAKQNTITYAHQQIQTLDIQQALKNKMLTKVDQKLSPNDSQSNRANNNTMSISVDTTKIKHQALDTAYQKQLQLAATQLHTNIDNIPEPVKNIIYQKVSNVALPRIEQDIQQTKNQLNTTISHIKDHFIIESRQAFMSVYQVMIIVPILSLLLLFVFKKMQPKR
;
A
#
# COMPACT_ATOMS: atom_id res chain seq x y z
N LEU A 1 11.38 -32.83 12.91
CA LEU A 1 10.64 -32.81 11.67
C LEU A 1 9.71 -31.59 11.59
N GLY A 2 8.81 -31.33 12.56
CA GLY A 2 7.85 -30.24 12.51
C GLY A 2 8.48 -28.83 12.28
N PHE A 3 9.56 -28.49 12.97
CA PHE A 3 10.26 -27.21 12.78
C PHE A 3 10.89 -27.06 11.39
N ILE A 4 11.34 -28.16 10.77
CA ILE A 4 11.88 -28.15 9.40
C ILE A 4 10.76 -27.83 8.41
N ILE A 5 9.58 -28.43 8.59
CA ILE A 5 8.41 -28.18 7.76
C ILE A 5 7.95 -26.71 7.90
N ILE A 6 7.90 -26.18 9.13
CA ILE A 6 7.57 -24.77 9.40
C ILE A 6 8.58 -23.83 8.70
N ALA A 7 9.87 -24.10 8.84
CA ALA A 7 10.91 -23.32 8.18
C ALA A 7 10.78 -23.35 6.64
N GLY A 8 10.52 -24.54 6.07
CA GLY A 8 10.26 -24.69 4.65
C GLY A 8 9.01 -23.94 4.18
N SER A 9 7.93 -23.97 4.95
CA SER A 9 6.72 -23.19 4.68
C SER A 9 7.00 -21.67 4.69
N TYR A 10 7.74 -21.19 5.67
CA TYR A 10 8.11 -19.77 5.72
C TYR A 10 8.97 -19.34 4.52
N LEU A 11 9.90 -20.18 4.08
CA LEU A 11 10.66 -19.95 2.86
C LEU A 11 9.76 -19.89 1.62
N LEU A 12 8.78 -20.79 1.52
CA LEU A 12 7.82 -20.77 0.41
C LEU A 12 7.00 -19.47 0.41
N ILE A 13 6.50 -19.04 1.57
CA ILE A 13 5.73 -17.79 1.69
C ILE A 13 6.60 -16.58 1.38
N ALA A 14 7.83 -16.55 1.86
CA ALA A 14 8.77 -15.45 1.66
C ALA A 14 9.14 -15.22 0.18
N HIS A 15 9.06 -16.26 -0.66
CA HIS A 15 9.39 -16.21 -2.09
C HIS A 15 8.17 -16.40 -3.00
N LEU A 16 6.96 -16.14 -2.49
CA LEU A 16 5.74 -16.24 -3.27
C LEU A 16 5.67 -15.21 -4.39
N ASN A 17 5.41 -15.69 -5.60
CA ASN A 17 4.99 -14.82 -6.70
C ASN A 17 3.46 -14.90 -6.86
N LEU A 18 2.75 -13.96 -6.24
CA LEU A 18 1.29 -13.91 -6.23
C LEU A 18 0.66 -13.60 -7.61
N SER A 19 1.47 -13.19 -8.59
CA SER A 19 1.00 -13.00 -9.97
C SER A 19 0.66 -14.33 -10.67
N GLN A 20 1.18 -15.46 -10.14
CA GLN A 20 0.96 -16.82 -10.68
C GLN A 20 -0.20 -17.58 -10.00
N GLY A 21 -1.00 -16.90 -9.17
CA GLY A 21 -2.16 -17.51 -8.49
C GLY A 21 -1.90 -17.90 -7.02
N TYR A 22 -2.99 -18.22 -6.32
CA TYR A 22 -2.97 -18.46 -4.87
C TYR A 22 -2.62 -19.89 -4.46
N HIS A 23 -2.49 -20.82 -5.41
CA HIS A 23 -2.25 -22.23 -5.10
C HIS A 23 -0.96 -22.50 -4.32
N ARG A 24 0.11 -21.74 -4.60
CA ARG A 24 1.37 -21.82 -3.83
C ARG A 24 1.21 -21.36 -2.38
N LEU A 25 0.39 -20.34 -2.16
CA LEU A 25 0.05 -19.87 -0.81
C LEU A 25 -0.70 -20.95 -0.03
N ILE A 26 -1.71 -21.57 -0.65
CA ILE A 26 -2.49 -22.67 -0.05
C ILE A 26 -1.59 -23.85 0.33
N ILE A 27 -0.66 -24.23 -0.55
CA ILE A 27 0.30 -25.31 -0.25
C ILE A 27 1.19 -24.93 0.93
N ALA A 28 1.69 -23.71 0.97
CA ALA A 28 2.54 -23.24 2.07
C ALA A 28 1.77 -23.22 3.40
N ASP A 29 0.50 -22.79 3.41
CA ASP A 29 -0.35 -22.78 4.60
C ASP A 29 -0.67 -24.19 5.10
N ILE A 30 -0.92 -25.14 4.19
CA ILE A 30 -1.12 -26.57 4.55
C ILE A 30 0.16 -27.13 5.19
N LEU A 31 1.34 -26.88 4.61
CA LEU A 31 2.61 -27.30 5.19
C LEU A 31 2.86 -26.68 6.55
N LEU A 32 2.53 -25.39 6.71
CA LEU A 32 2.63 -24.69 8.00
C LEU A 32 1.75 -25.35 9.06
N GLY A 33 0.52 -25.66 8.71
CA GLY A 33 -0.43 -26.36 9.59
C GLY A 33 0.05 -27.73 10.01
N ILE A 34 0.56 -28.55 9.08
CA ILE A 34 1.14 -29.85 9.36
C ILE A 34 2.36 -29.72 10.29
N GLY A 35 3.28 -28.81 9.97
CA GLY A 35 4.48 -28.57 10.78
C GLY A 35 4.14 -28.14 12.20
N TYR A 36 3.20 -27.21 12.36
CA TYR A 36 2.72 -26.76 13.66
C TYR A 36 2.02 -27.87 14.44
N GLY A 37 1.16 -28.66 13.80
CA GLY A 37 0.46 -29.79 14.42
C GLY A 37 1.43 -30.82 14.99
N LEU A 38 2.48 -31.18 14.26
CA LEU A 38 3.52 -32.08 14.72
C LEU A 38 4.27 -31.55 15.95
N VAL A 39 4.64 -30.26 15.96
CA VAL A 39 5.32 -29.64 17.10
C VAL A 39 4.41 -29.59 18.31
N ALA A 40 3.16 -29.13 18.14
CA ALA A 40 2.19 -28.98 19.21
C ALA A 40 1.82 -30.33 19.86
N ALA A 41 1.59 -31.36 19.04
CA ALA A 41 1.30 -32.70 19.52
C ALA A 41 2.47 -33.27 20.33
N THR A 42 3.69 -33.20 19.80
CA THR A 42 4.89 -33.69 20.50
C THR A 42 5.12 -32.92 21.81
N ALA A 43 4.95 -31.61 21.82
CA ALA A 43 5.10 -30.81 23.03
C ALA A 43 4.09 -31.21 24.13
N ASN A 44 2.82 -31.43 23.76
CA ASN A 44 1.79 -31.88 24.69
C ASN A 44 2.08 -33.27 25.28
N ILE A 45 2.57 -34.20 24.47
CA ILE A 45 2.95 -35.54 24.93
C ILE A 45 4.12 -35.45 25.92
N LEU A 46 5.17 -34.67 25.60
CA LEU A 46 6.33 -34.50 26.46
C LEU A 46 5.98 -33.91 27.84
N VAL A 47 5.06 -32.93 27.88
CA VAL A 47 4.58 -32.34 29.13
C VAL A 47 3.80 -33.33 29.99
N ALA A 48 3.15 -34.32 29.36
CA ALA A 48 2.32 -35.30 30.06
C ALA A 48 3.07 -36.58 30.43
N SER A 49 4.16 -36.94 29.75
CA SER A 49 4.78 -38.26 29.81
C SER A 49 5.37 -38.66 31.15
N ASP A 50 5.93 -37.67 31.85
CA ASP A 50 6.72 -37.95 33.09
C ASP A 50 5.94 -37.65 34.37
N PHE A 51 4.67 -37.21 34.27
CA PHE A 51 3.88 -36.76 35.43
C PHE A 51 2.57 -37.58 35.55
N HIS A 52 2.14 -37.79 36.82
CA HIS A 52 0.89 -38.50 37.12
C HIS A 52 0.08 -37.75 38.17
N GLY A 53 -1.24 -37.93 38.19
CA GLY A 53 -2.14 -37.34 39.15
C GLY A 53 -2.07 -35.78 39.16
N ARG A 54 -1.94 -35.19 40.35
CA ARG A 54 -1.94 -33.72 40.54
C ARG A 54 -0.77 -33.04 39.81
N ALA A 55 0.40 -33.65 39.80
CA ALA A 55 1.60 -33.13 39.16
C ALA A 55 1.42 -33.02 37.63
N LEU A 56 0.63 -33.89 36.98
CA LEU A 56 0.28 -33.81 35.59
C LEU A 56 -0.56 -32.56 35.31
N THR A 57 -1.58 -32.28 36.14
CA THR A 57 -2.43 -31.07 35.99
C THR A 57 -1.62 -29.79 36.15
N ASP A 58 -0.73 -29.75 37.15
CA ASP A 58 0.13 -28.59 37.40
C ASP A 58 1.11 -28.36 36.21
N SER A 59 1.73 -29.41 35.68
CA SER A 59 2.62 -29.36 34.54
C SER A 59 1.92 -28.85 33.29
N GLN A 60 0.70 -29.34 32.97
CA GLN A 60 -0.10 -28.88 31.85
C GLN A 60 -0.52 -27.41 32.00
N SER A 61 -0.83 -26.97 33.21
CA SER A 61 -1.18 -25.58 33.52
C SER A 61 0.00 -24.65 33.25
N VAL A 62 1.20 -24.99 33.70
CA VAL A 62 2.43 -24.24 33.44
C VAL A 62 2.73 -24.20 31.95
N ALA A 63 2.62 -25.32 31.25
CA ALA A 63 2.85 -25.38 29.80
C ALA A 63 1.87 -24.50 29.02
N ASN A 64 0.59 -24.45 29.44
CA ASN A 64 -0.40 -23.56 28.84
C ASN A 64 -0.06 -22.06 29.06
N ILE A 65 0.37 -21.69 30.26
CA ILE A 65 0.81 -20.32 30.55
C ILE A 65 2.01 -19.95 29.67
N LEU A 66 3.03 -20.80 29.59
CA LEU A 66 4.20 -20.57 28.73
C LEU A 66 3.82 -20.45 27.26
N ARG A 67 2.87 -21.25 26.78
CA ARG A 67 2.34 -21.14 25.41
C ARG A 67 1.65 -19.82 25.16
N GLN A 68 0.84 -19.33 26.10
CA GLN A 68 0.19 -18.02 25.98
C GLN A 68 1.20 -16.87 25.95
N VAL A 69 2.22 -16.91 26.81
CA VAL A 69 3.33 -15.95 26.78
C VAL A 69 4.04 -16.01 25.43
N GLY A 70 4.31 -17.21 24.90
CA GLY A 70 4.90 -17.39 23.58
C GLY A 70 4.07 -16.77 22.47
N PHE A 71 2.74 -16.92 22.50
CA PHE A 71 1.84 -16.30 21.52
C PHE A 71 1.87 -14.78 21.58
N ILE A 72 1.87 -14.19 22.79
CA ILE A 72 1.94 -12.73 22.96
C ILE A 72 3.24 -12.19 22.37
N ILE A 73 4.37 -12.82 22.66
CA ILE A 73 5.67 -12.43 22.11
C ILE A 73 5.69 -12.58 20.58
N ALA A 74 5.18 -13.69 20.05
CA ALA A 74 5.13 -13.94 18.61
C ALA A 74 4.28 -12.89 17.88
N ILE A 75 3.10 -12.55 18.42
CA ILE A 75 2.22 -11.51 17.86
C ILE A 75 2.90 -10.15 17.90
N ALA A 76 3.55 -9.80 19.02
CA ALA A 76 4.25 -8.52 19.16
C ALA A 76 5.39 -8.38 18.14
N LEU A 77 6.21 -9.42 17.99
CA LEU A 77 7.30 -9.44 16.99
C LEU A 77 6.76 -9.35 15.56
N PHE A 78 5.76 -10.19 15.23
CA PHE A 78 5.14 -10.18 13.90
C PHE A 78 4.56 -8.81 13.55
N THR A 79 3.80 -8.23 14.48
CA THR A 79 3.15 -6.92 14.27
C THR A 79 4.19 -5.80 14.15
N SER A 80 5.26 -5.84 14.94
CA SER A 80 6.33 -4.85 14.87
C SER A 80 7.05 -4.88 13.52
N VAL A 81 7.46 -6.06 13.07
CA VAL A 81 8.13 -6.23 11.77
C VAL A 81 7.19 -5.84 10.62
N LEU A 82 5.93 -6.30 10.66
CA LEU A 82 4.93 -5.96 9.64
C LEU A 82 4.70 -4.44 9.57
N SER A 83 4.54 -3.78 10.71
CA SER A 83 4.34 -2.33 10.79
C SER A 83 5.51 -1.57 10.16
N THR A 84 6.74 -1.96 10.49
CA THR A 84 7.95 -1.36 9.92
C THR A 84 7.99 -1.54 8.40
N ASN A 85 7.75 -2.75 7.91
CA ASN A 85 7.79 -3.05 6.48
C ASN A 85 6.68 -2.33 5.70
N ILE A 86 5.46 -2.25 6.25
CA ILE A 86 4.35 -1.49 5.64
C ILE A 86 4.67 0.01 5.61
N ASN A 87 5.28 0.56 6.65
CA ASN A 87 5.70 1.96 6.64
C ASN A 87 6.77 2.22 5.57
N THR A 88 7.71 1.32 5.39
CA THR A 88 8.69 1.39 4.29
C THR A 88 8.00 1.33 2.93
N ALA A 89 7.05 0.41 2.73
CA ALA A 89 6.27 0.30 1.50
C ALA A 89 5.48 1.59 1.19
N LYS A 90 4.90 2.23 2.21
CA LYS A 90 4.25 3.54 2.08
C LYS A 90 5.23 4.62 1.62
N GLN A 91 6.41 4.70 2.24
CA GLN A 91 7.44 5.69 1.87
C GLN A 91 7.95 5.49 0.44
N ASN A 92 8.23 4.25 0.04
CA ASN A 92 8.60 3.91 -1.33
C ASN A 92 7.53 4.35 -2.32
N THR A 93 6.26 4.10 -1.98
CA THR A 93 5.13 4.51 -2.81
C THR A 93 4.97 6.03 -2.89
N ILE A 94 5.19 6.76 -1.80
CA ILE A 94 5.19 8.23 -1.79
C ILE A 94 6.28 8.75 -2.74
N THR A 95 7.50 8.23 -2.61
CA THR A 95 8.62 8.62 -3.48
C THR A 95 8.32 8.35 -4.95
N TYR A 96 7.81 7.16 -5.27
CA TYR A 96 7.36 6.80 -6.61
C TYR A 96 6.26 7.73 -7.13
N ALA A 97 5.24 8.01 -6.29
CA ALA A 97 4.14 8.90 -6.65
C ALA A 97 4.63 10.32 -6.94
N HIS A 98 5.54 10.85 -6.12
CA HIS A 98 6.14 12.16 -6.35
C HIS A 98 6.85 12.22 -7.70
N GLN A 99 7.64 11.22 -8.04
CA GLN A 99 8.32 11.13 -9.35
C GLN A 99 7.28 11.11 -10.50
N GLN A 100 6.27 10.24 -10.42
CA GLN A 100 5.25 10.13 -11.45
C GLN A 100 4.42 11.41 -11.63
N ILE A 101 4.05 12.08 -10.53
CA ILE A 101 3.28 13.32 -10.58
C ILE A 101 4.11 14.47 -11.17
N GLN A 102 5.40 14.54 -10.88
CA GLN A 102 6.26 15.59 -11.42
C GLN A 102 6.43 15.51 -12.94
N THR A 103 6.42 14.32 -13.52
CA THR A 103 6.53 14.11 -14.98
C THR A 103 5.27 14.47 -15.75
N LEU A 104 4.12 14.64 -15.08
CA LEU A 104 2.86 14.99 -15.75
C LEU A 104 2.94 16.40 -16.36
N ASP A 105 2.42 16.56 -17.56
CA ASP A 105 2.25 17.87 -18.19
C ASP A 105 0.88 18.46 -17.80
N ILE A 106 0.76 18.92 -16.57
CA ILE A 106 -0.45 19.50 -15.97
C ILE A 106 -0.10 20.73 -15.14
N GLN A 107 -1.11 21.54 -14.82
CA GLN A 107 -0.93 22.74 -14.01
C GLN A 107 -0.30 22.44 -12.64
N GLN A 108 0.65 23.27 -12.21
CA GLN A 108 1.38 23.10 -10.94
C GLN A 108 0.45 23.03 -9.71
N ALA A 109 -0.64 23.80 -9.71
CA ALA A 109 -1.64 23.74 -8.65
C ALA A 109 -2.27 22.36 -8.52
N LEU A 110 -2.51 21.65 -9.64
CA LEU A 110 -3.05 20.32 -9.66
C LEU A 110 -2.01 19.28 -9.20
N LYS A 111 -0.74 19.42 -9.63
CA LYS A 111 0.37 18.60 -9.10
C LYS A 111 0.46 18.70 -7.58
N ASN A 112 0.47 19.91 -7.04
CA ASN A 112 0.56 20.14 -5.59
C ASN A 112 -0.63 19.49 -4.85
N LYS A 113 -1.84 19.59 -5.40
CA LYS A 113 -3.04 18.95 -4.82
C LYS A 113 -2.93 17.42 -4.84
N MET A 114 -2.34 16.83 -5.90
CA MET A 114 -2.09 15.40 -5.97
C MET A 114 -1.07 14.96 -4.92
N LEU A 115 0.07 15.65 -4.84
CA LEU A 115 1.13 15.37 -3.87
C LEU A 115 0.59 15.41 -2.44
N THR A 116 -0.11 16.48 -2.07
CA THR A 116 -0.72 16.59 -0.74
C THR A 116 -1.68 15.43 -0.44
N LYS A 117 -2.49 15.01 -1.41
CA LYS A 117 -3.41 13.87 -1.23
C LYS A 117 -2.68 12.54 -1.09
N VAL A 118 -1.61 12.31 -1.84
CA VAL A 118 -0.77 11.12 -1.72
C VAL A 118 -0.14 11.07 -0.33
N ASP A 119 0.48 12.17 0.09
CA ASP A 119 1.13 12.28 1.40
C ASP A 119 0.13 12.05 2.55
N GLN A 120 -1.07 12.63 2.47
CA GLN A 120 -2.12 12.41 3.48
C GLN A 120 -2.59 10.97 3.52
N LYS A 121 -2.83 10.33 2.36
CA LYS A 121 -3.35 8.95 2.29
C LYS A 121 -2.35 7.88 2.68
N LEU A 122 -1.06 8.11 2.44
CA LEU A 122 0.02 7.17 2.71
C LEU A 122 0.83 7.52 3.94
N SER A 123 0.49 8.61 4.67
CA SER A 123 1.19 8.99 5.90
C SER A 123 1.24 7.84 6.91
N PRO A 124 2.41 7.60 7.55
CA PRO A 124 2.55 6.57 8.58
C PRO A 124 1.63 6.79 9.79
N ASN A 125 1.29 8.04 10.09
CA ASN A 125 0.50 8.41 11.27
C ASN A 125 -1.01 8.15 11.14
N ASP A 126 -1.49 7.78 9.95
CA ASP A 126 -2.93 7.59 9.69
C ASP A 126 -3.41 6.14 9.91
N SER A 127 -2.81 5.45 10.91
CA SER A 127 -3.08 4.04 11.19
C SER A 127 -4.48 3.76 11.77
N GLN A 128 -5.26 4.78 12.14
CA GLN A 128 -6.54 4.57 12.85
C GLN A 128 -7.80 5.17 12.22
N SER A 129 -7.71 6.16 11.34
CA SER A 129 -8.93 6.88 10.90
C SER A 129 -9.58 6.38 9.61
N ASN A 130 -8.95 5.51 8.82
CA ASN A 130 -9.45 5.15 7.48
C ASN A 130 -9.72 3.66 7.22
N ARG A 131 -9.95 2.83 8.24
CA ARG A 131 -10.36 1.43 8.02
C ARG A 131 -11.76 1.28 7.39
N ALA A 132 -12.55 2.33 7.34
CA ALA A 132 -13.93 2.29 6.82
C ALA A 132 -14.13 2.97 5.45
N ASN A 133 -13.16 3.71 4.93
CA ASN A 133 -13.30 4.35 3.62
C ASN A 133 -12.32 3.75 2.61
N ASN A 134 -12.72 2.62 2.03
CA ASN A 134 -12.16 2.06 0.78
C ASN A 134 -12.39 2.97 -0.43
N ASN A 135 -12.63 4.26 -0.22
CA ASN A 135 -12.83 5.20 -1.28
C ASN A 135 -11.49 5.56 -1.90
N THR A 136 -11.20 4.84 -2.99
CA THR A 136 -10.52 5.29 -4.19
C THR A 136 -9.72 6.57 -3.99
N MET A 137 -8.42 6.48 -4.28
CA MET A 137 -7.54 7.63 -4.50
C MET A 137 -8.06 8.41 -5.73
N SER A 138 -9.33 8.87 -5.67
CA SER A 138 -9.93 9.65 -6.74
C SER A 138 -9.65 11.13 -6.48
N ILE A 139 -9.01 11.75 -7.43
CA ILE A 139 -8.85 13.20 -7.45
C ILE A 139 -9.96 13.76 -8.30
N SER A 140 -11.00 14.30 -7.67
CA SER A 140 -12.01 15.04 -8.41
C SER A 140 -11.37 16.33 -8.93
N VAL A 141 -11.23 16.41 -10.23
CA VAL A 141 -10.85 17.63 -10.92
C VAL A 141 -12.14 18.38 -11.23
N ASP A 142 -12.24 19.60 -10.73
CA ASP A 142 -13.36 20.49 -11.08
C ASP A 142 -13.17 20.96 -12.53
N THR A 143 -13.63 20.11 -13.45
CA THR A 143 -13.52 20.35 -14.88
C THR A 143 -14.30 21.60 -15.33
N THR A 144 -15.40 21.92 -14.64
CA THR A 144 -16.22 23.10 -14.93
C THR A 144 -15.43 24.38 -14.65
N LYS A 145 -14.76 24.45 -13.52
CA LYS A 145 -13.94 25.61 -13.15
C LYS A 145 -12.75 25.78 -14.09
N ILE A 146 -12.08 24.69 -14.45
CA ILE A 146 -10.95 24.72 -15.40
C ILE A 146 -11.43 25.18 -16.78
N LYS A 147 -12.55 24.67 -17.26
CA LYS A 147 -13.17 25.06 -18.54
C LYS A 147 -13.48 26.56 -18.57
N HIS A 148 -14.12 27.07 -17.52
CA HIS A 148 -14.44 28.52 -17.42
C HIS A 148 -13.18 29.38 -17.39
N GLN A 149 -12.19 29.03 -16.59
CA GLN A 149 -10.94 29.77 -16.52
C GLN A 149 -10.16 29.78 -17.83
N ALA A 150 -10.08 28.64 -18.51
CA ALA A 150 -9.39 28.54 -19.80
C ALA A 150 -10.09 29.35 -20.89
N LEU A 151 -11.44 29.30 -20.92
CA LEU A 151 -12.24 30.07 -21.86
C LEU A 151 -12.10 31.57 -21.61
N ASP A 152 -12.17 32.00 -20.34
CA ASP A 152 -12.01 33.39 -19.95
C ASP A 152 -10.62 33.92 -20.32
N THR A 153 -9.57 33.14 -20.05
CA THR A 153 -8.19 33.50 -20.45
C THR A 153 -8.06 33.66 -21.95
N ALA A 154 -8.65 32.75 -22.72
CA ALA A 154 -8.64 32.82 -24.19
C ALA A 154 -9.41 34.06 -24.71
N TYR A 155 -10.55 34.38 -24.08
CA TYR A 155 -11.36 35.53 -24.40
C TYR A 155 -10.63 36.83 -24.08
N GLN A 156 -10.06 36.98 -22.90
CA GLN A 156 -9.27 38.20 -22.51
C GLN A 156 -8.09 38.43 -23.45
N LYS A 157 -7.38 37.36 -23.82
CA LYS A 157 -6.29 37.45 -24.81
C LYS A 157 -6.76 37.97 -26.17
N GLN A 158 -7.92 37.53 -26.66
CA GLN A 158 -8.47 38.01 -27.93
C GLN A 158 -8.99 39.45 -27.85
N LEU A 159 -9.58 39.83 -26.71
CA LEU A 159 -9.94 41.25 -26.44
C LEU A 159 -8.74 42.16 -26.46
N GLN A 160 -7.63 41.75 -25.87
CA GLN A 160 -6.40 42.52 -25.85
C GLN A 160 -5.79 42.68 -27.24
N LEU A 161 -5.83 41.62 -28.07
CA LEU A 161 -5.39 41.71 -29.46
C LEU A 161 -6.29 42.64 -30.29
N ALA A 162 -7.61 42.59 -30.10
CA ALA A 162 -8.55 43.47 -30.79
C ALA A 162 -8.38 44.93 -30.36
N ALA A 163 -8.16 45.20 -29.05
CA ALA A 163 -7.87 46.55 -28.55
C ALA A 163 -6.61 47.15 -29.18
N THR A 164 -5.55 46.30 -29.28
CA THR A 164 -4.29 46.72 -29.92
C THR A 164 -4.48 47.05 -31.42
N GLN A 165 -5.24 46.21 -32.13
CA GLN A 165 -5.53 46.44 -33.56
C GLN A 165 -6.39 47.69 -33.81
N LEU A 166 -7.31 47.98 -32.91
CA LEU A 166 -8.20 49.14 -32.99
C LEU A 166 -7.58 50.40 -32.38
N HIS A 167 -6.35 50.32 -31.87
CA HIS A 167 -5.64 51.43 -31.17
C HIS A 167 -6.51 52.03 -30.04
N THR A 168 -7.24 51.19 -29.30
CA THR A 168 -8.17 51.62 -28.26
C THR A 168 -7.94 50.82 -26.98
N ASN A 169 -8.62 51.19 -25.89
CA ASN A 169 -8.60 50.41 -24.65
C ASN A 169 -9.68 49.31 -24.69
N ILE A 170 -9.45 48.19 -23.99
CA ILE A 170 -10.41 47.04 -23.90
C ILE A 170 -11.79 47.55 -23.46
N ASP A 171 -11.85 48.49 -22.54
CA ASP A 171 -13.11 49.03 -22.00
C ASP A 171 -13.93 49.79 -23.07
N ASN A 172 -13.25 50.38 -24.06
CA ASN A 172 -13.88 51.12 -25.15
C ASN A 172 -14.31 50.27 -26.37
N ILE A 173 -14.10 48.96 -26.31
CA ILE A 173 -14.59 48.02 -27.34
C ILE A 173 -16.13 47.94 -27.25
N PRO A 174 -16.89 48.21 -28.33
CA PRO A 174 -18.34 48.11 -28.28
C PRO A 174 -18.84 46.72 -27.91
N GLU A 175 -19.90 46.62 -27.12
CA GLU A 175 -20.48 45.33 -26.66
C GLU A 175 -20.82 44.34 -27.81
N PRO A 176 -21.36 44.79 -28.97
CA PRO A 176 -21.58 43.89 -30.09
C PRO A 176 -20.27 43.21 -30.58
N VAL A 177 -19.15 43.92 -30.56
CA VAL A 177 -17.83 43.42 -30.95
C VAL A 177 -17.31 42.42 -29.90
N LYS A 178 -17.46 42.75 -28.63
CA LYS A 178 -17.11 41.82 -27.52
C LYS A 178 -17.88 40.52 -27.67
N ASN A 179 -19.16 40.54 -27.94
CA ASN A 179 -20.00 39.37 -28.16
C ASN A 179 -19.56 38.53 -29.37
N ILE A 180 -19.18 39.18 -30.48
CA ILE A 180 -18.68 38.46 -31.68
C ILE A 180 -17.34 37.75 -31.31
N ILE A 181 -16.45 38.45 -30.61
CA ILE A 181 -15.17 37.88 -30.15
C ILE A 181 -15.44 36.70 -29.23
N TYR A 182 -16.36 36.79 -28.27
CA TYR A 182 -16.72 35.73 -27.35
C TYR A 182 -17.24 34.50 -28.07
N GLN A 183 -18.18 34.66 -29.01
CA GLN A 183 -18.74 33.60 -29.85
C GLN A 183 -17.64 32.90 -30.65
N LYS A 184 -16.77 33.67 -31.30
CA LYS A 184 -15.69 33.15 -32.12
C LYS A 184 -14.66 32.37 -31.25
N VAL A 185 -14.28 32.92 -30.10
CA VAL A 185 -13.38 32.26 -29.14
C VAL A 185 -14.02 30.99 -28.60
N SER A 186 -15.28 31.05 -28.21
CA SER A 186 -16.02 29.92 -27.67
C SER A 186 -16.07 28.77 -28.70
N ASN A 187 -16.43 29.05 -29.92
CA ASN A 187 -16.54 28.02 -30.97
C ASN A 187 -15.19 27.34 -31.32
N VAL A 188 -14.09 28.04 -31.23
CA VAL A 188 -12.76 27.52 -31.56
C VAL A 188 -12.04 26.93 -30.35
N ALA A 189 -12.15 27.59 -29.17
CA ALA A 189 -11.41 27.18 -27.98
C ALA A 189 -12.10 26.04 -27.22
N LEU A 190 -13.44 26.00 -27.14
CA LEU A 190 -14.14 24.99 -26.36
C LEU A 190 -13.80 23.55 -26.76
N PRO A 191 -13.79 23.14 -28.03
CA PRO A 191 -13.44 21.79 -28.40
C PRO A 191 -12.01 21.41 -27.99
N ARG A 192 -11.06 22.34 -28.09
CA ARG A 192 -9.66 22.14 -27.69
C ARG A 192 -9.55 22.01 -26.17
N ILE A 193 -10.18 22.91 -25.44
CA ILE A 193 -10.21 22.88 -23.96
C ILE A 193 -10.83 21.58 -23.46
N GLU A 194 -11.91 21.09 -24.09
CA GLU A 194 -12.53 19.83 -23.74
C GLU A 194 -11.60 18.64 -24.01
N GLN A 195 -10.90 18.65 -25.13
CA GLN A 195 -9.91 17.62 -25.47
C GLN A 195 -8.75 17.63 -24.45
N ASP A 196 -8.20 18.79 -24.10
CA ASP A 196 -7.11 18.93 -23.13
C ASP A 196 -7.55 18.46 -21.74
N ILE A 197 -8.79 18.78 -21.33
CA ILE A 197 -9.38 18.30 -20.07
C ILE A 197 -9.50 16.77 -20.06
N GLN A 198 -9.98 16.16 -21.15
CA GLN A 198 -10.09 14.70 -21.25
C GLN A 198 -8.71 14.03 -21.24
N GLN A 199 -7.74 14.59 -21.93
CA GLN A 199 -6.36 14.10 -21.92
C GLN A 199 -5.76 14.18 -20.51
N THR A 200 -5.90 15.33 -19.83
CA THR A 200 -5.46 15.51 -18.45
C THR A 200 -6.12 14.49 -17.51
N LYS A 201 -7.44 14.29 -17.63
CA LYS A 201 -8.18 13.31 -16.82
C LYS A 201 -7.68 11.89 -17.05
N ASN A 202 -7.39 11.51 -18.28
CA ASN A 202 -6.84 10.19 -18.61
C ASN A 202 -5.44 10.02 -18.01
N GLN A 203 -4.56 11.01 -18.16
CA GLN A 203 -3.23 11.00 -17.55
C GLN A 203 -3.30 10.86 -16.03
N LEU A 204 -4.20 11.60 -15.37
CA LEU A 204 -4.43 11.51 -13.92
C LEU A 204 -4.86 10.12 -13.49
N ASN A 205 -5.87 9.56 -14.17
CA ASN A 205 -6.39 8.23 -13.84
C ASN A 205 -5.33 7.15 -14.03
N THR A 206 -4.57 7.21 -15.13
CA THR A 206 -3.48 6.27 -15.38
C THR A 206 -2.40 6.38 -14.30
N THR A 207 -1.98 7.59 -13.95
CA THR A 207 -0.98 7.82 -12.91
C THR A 207 -1.47 7.33 -11.54
N ILE A 208 -2.73 7.59 -11.19
CA ILE A 208 -3.33 7.09 -9.94
C ILE A 208 -3.37 5.56 -9.93
N SER A 209 -3.69 4.93 -11.06
CA SER A 209 -3.66 3.46 -11.18
C SER A 209 -2.24 2.92 -10.96
N HIS A 210 -1.25 3.49 -11.60
CA HIS A 210 0.15 3.08 -11.44
C HIS A 210 0.64 3.24 -9.98
N ILE A 211 0.29 4.34 -9.31
CA ILE A 211 0.63 4.56 -7.90
C ILE A 211 -0.05 3.50 -7.02
N LYS A 212 -1.32 3.20 -7.28
CA LYS A 212 -2.07 2.16 -6.56
C LYS A 212 -1.47 0.78 -6.76
N ASP A 213 -1.14 0.42 -8.00
CA ASP A 213 -0.55 -0.87 -8.33
C ASP A 213 0.84 -1.02 -7.69
N HIS A 214 1.65 0.05 -7.70
CA HIS A 214 2.92 0.10 -6.99
C HIS A 214 2.75 -0.11 -5.49
N PHE A 215 1.79 0.56 -4.86
CA PHE A 215 1.48 0.37 -3.44
C PHE A 215 1.06 -1.06 -3.11
N ILE A 216 0.26 -1.70 -3.97
CA ILE A 216 -0.15 -3.10 -3.80
C ILE A 216 1.07 -4.02 -3.87
N ILE A 217 1.98 -3.81 -4.82
CA ILE A 217 3.21 -4.60 -4.97
C ILE A 217 4.10 -4.43 -3.74
N GLU A 218 4.39 -3.21 -3.33
CA GLU A 218 5.21 -2.89 -2.16
C GLU A 218 4.62 -3.47 -0.87
N SER A 219 3.28 -3.36 -0.69
CA SER A 219 2.59 -3.91 0.47
C SER A 219 2.64 -5.44 0.52
N ARG A 220 2.55 -6.11 -0.63
CA ARG A 220 2.72 -7.57 -0.72
C ARG A 220 4.13 -7.99 -0.34
N GLN A 221 5.15 -7.30 -0.85
CA GLN A 221 6.53 -7.55 -0.49
C GLN A 221 6.78 -7.31 1.00
N ALA A 222 6.22 -6.24 1.55
CA ALA A 222 6.28 -5.93 2.96
C ALA A 222 5.70 -7.05 3.84
N PHE A 223 4.58 -7.64 3.42
CA PHE A 223 3.97 -8.78 4.11
C PHE A 223 4.82 -10.05 3.99
N MET A 224 5.30 -10.38 2.78
CA MET A 224 6.11 -11.59 2.56
C MET A 224 7.46 -11.51 3.29
N SER A 225 8.07 -10.33 3.37
CA SER A 225 9.35 -10.14 4.07
C SER A 225 9.26 -10.37 5.59
N VAL A 226 8.07 -10.30 6.20
CA VAL A 226 7.88 -10.70 7.60
C VAL A 226 8.27 -12.17 7.78
N TYR A 227 7.90 -13.05 6.87
CA TYR A 227 8.23 -14.46 6.95
C TYR A 227 9.72 -14.73 6.77
N GLN A 228 10.43 -13.89 6.01
CA GLN A 228 11.90 -13.96 5.92
C GLN A 228 12.56 -13.72 7.28
N VAL A 229 12.05 -12.76 8.05
CA VAL A 229 12.55 -12.49 9.39
C VAL A 229 12.12 -13.58 10.37
N MET A 230 10.86 -14.02 10.30
CA MET A 230 10.30 -15.02 11.21
C MET A 230 10.89 -16.42 11.04
N ILE A 231 11.57 -16.73 9.93
CA ILE A 231 12.26 -18.00 9.72
C ILE A 231 13.37 -18.26 10.75
N ILE A 232 13.88 -17.20 11.36
CA ILE A 232 14.88 -17.31 12.44
C ILE A 232 14.32 -18.10 13.62
N VAL A 233 13.04 -17.98 13.93
CA VAL A 233 12.41 -18.62 15.08
C VAL A 233 12.45 -20.16 15.00
N PRO A 234 11.96 -20.83 13.93
CA PRO A 234 12.07 -22.28 13.82
C PRO A 234 13.52 -22.76 13.71
N ILE A 235 14.43 -21.98 13.12
CA ILE A 235 15.86 -22.30 13.05
C ILE A 235 16.47 -22.29 14.46
N LEU A 236 16.22 -21.26 15.24
CA LEU A 236 16.69 -21.20 16.64
C LEU A 236 16.11 -22.34 17.47
N SER A 237 14.83 -22.67 17.27
CA SER A 237 14.19 -23.81 17.94
C SER A 237 14.86 -25.15 17.59
N LEU A 238 15.28 -25.34 16.35
CA LEU A 238 16.04 -26.52 15.92
C LEU A 238 17.42 -26.58 16.59
N LEU A 239 18.13 -25.45 16.67
CA LEU A 239 19.44 -25.36 17.33
C LEU A 239 19.31 -25.69 18.82
N LEU A 240 18.32 -25.14 19.50
CA LEU A 240 18.05 -25.44 20.92
C LEU A 240 17.80 -26.94 21.13
N LEU A 241 16.96 -27.58 20.29
CA LEU A 241 16.73 -29.02 20.40
C LEU A 241 18.02 -29.84 20.21
N PHE A 242 18.92 -29.42 19.32
CA PHE A 242 20.19 -30.11 19.11
C PHE A 242 21.12 -29.97 20.33
N VAL A 243 21.16 -28.80 20.94
CA VAL A 243 21.94 -28.55 22.19
C VAL A 243 21.42 -29.40 23.32
N PHE A 244 20.10 -29.44 23.55
CA PHE A 244 19.49 -30.24 24.62
C PHE A 244 19.69 -31.73 24.42
N LYS A 245 19.64 -32.24 23.19
CA LYS A 245 19.93 -33.66 22.88
C LYS A 245 21.37 -34.03 23.24
N LYS A 246 22.33 -33.12 23.08
CA LYS A 246 23.75 -33.36 23.41
C LYS A 246 23.99 -33.36 24.93
N MET A 247 23.13 -32.70 25.70
CA MET A 247 23.26 -32.58 27.14
C MET A 247 22.59 -33.73 27.95
N GLN A 248 21.77 -34.58 27.28
CA GLN A 248 21.20 -35.75 27.93
C GLN A 248 22.32 -36.76 28.19
N PRO A 249 22.58 -37.18 29.46
CA PRO A 249 23.50 -38.25 29.73
C PRO A 249 23.00 -39.53 29.06
N LYS A 250 23.89 -40.25 28.39
CA LYS A 250 23.59 -41.58 27.82
C LYS A 250 23.10 -42.46 28.99
N ARG A 251 21.79 -42.77 29.02
CA ARG A 251 21.25 -43.86 29.80
C ARG A 251 21.62 -45.18 29.20
#